data_aa321174b80715ebec49fb30ed6ddedb
#
_entry.id   aa321174b80715ebec49fb30ed6ddedb
#
_cell.length_a   1.000
_cell.length_b   1.000
_cell.length_c   1.000
_cell.angle_alpha   90.00
_cell.angle_beta   90.00
_cell.angle_gamma   90.00
#
_symmetry.space_group_name_H-M   'P 1'
#
loop_
_entity.id
_entity.type
_entity.pdbx_description
1 polymer ?
#
loop_
_entity_poly.entity_id
_entity_poly.type
_entity_poly.pdbx_seq_one_letter_code
_entity_poly.pdbx_strand_id
1 'polypeptide(L)'
;ISVTDRCNFRCPYCMPRERFGDEHTFLPRRAFLSFDEIEKVVRACVPLGLDKVRLTGGEPLLRPDLSDLVNRLSDAGVDLALTTNGSLLRRHAQDLSKAGLKRVTISLDAIDEDVHQQMSDSSVTVAQILDGIEAAREAGLSPIKVNCVIRRGVNEEQASKLVHHFRDTGVIVRFIEFMDVGRTNGWTLGEVIPSRDLLNHLQKEFDLVPMESERPSDVAVRWAHSDGSGEIGLISSVSEPFCGDCVRARISADGRLFTCLFASGGHDLRALIHDVDGGDLTAAIAAIWQRRADRYSELRSEETSALPRIEMSYIGG
;
A
#
# COMPACT_ATOMS: atom_id res chain seq x y z
N ILE A 1 5.17 6.26 3.47
CA ILE A 1 5.59 7.54 2.89
C ILE A 1 5.37 7.50 1.39
N SER A 2 4.53 8.40 0.86
CA SER A 2 4.40 8.64 -0.58
C SER A 2 5.59 9.44 -1.08
N VAL A 3 6.35 8.91 -2.03
CA VAL A 3 7.53 9.60 -2.58
C VAL A 3 7.21 10.35 -3.90
N THR A 4 6.03 10.10 -4.46
CA THR A 4 5.53 10.74 -5.68
C THR A 4 4.02 10.56 -5.79
N ASP A 5 3.34 11.50 -6.41
CA ASP A 5 1.91 11.40 -6.77
C ASP A 5 1.69 10.81 -8.18
N ARG A 6 2.78 10.51 -8.92
CA ARG A 6 2.73 10.00 -10.30
C ARG A 6 2.68 8.49 -10.34
N CYS A 7 1.88 7.93 -11.23
CA CYS A 7 1.82 6.51 -11.52
C CYS A 7 1.78 6.29 -13.05
N ASN A 8 2.30 5.16 -13.49
CA ASN A 8 2.19 4.71 -14.88
C ASN A 8 0.98 3.79 -15.12
N PHE A 9 0.21 3.48 -14.06
CA PHE A 9 -1.09 2.81 -14.16
C PHE A 9 -2.23 3.82 -13.99
N ARG A 10 -3.43 3.43 -14.45
CA ARG A 10 -4.68 4.20 -14.28
C ARG A 10 -5.79 3.33 -13.70
N CYS A 11 -5.44 2.53 -12.68
CA CYS A 11 -6.39 1.64 -12.02
C CYS A 11 -7.70 2.36 -11.69
N PRO A 12 -8.87 1.86 -12.16
CA PRO A 12 -10.16 2.53 -11.97
C PRO A 12 -10.51 2.78 -10.50
N TYR A 13 -9.99 1.94 -9.62
CA TYR A 13 -10.23 2.07 -8.17
C TYR A 13 -9.26 3.01 -7.43
N CYS A 14 -8.21 3.54 -8.11
CA CYS A 14 -7.17 4.36 -7.48
C CYS A 14 -6.94 5.69 -8.21
N MET A 15 -6.68 5.64 -9.51
CA MET A 15 -6.35 6.78 -10.37
C MET A 15 -7.07 6.68 -11.72
N PRO A 16 -8.42 6.69 -11.76
CA PRO A 16 -9.17 6.49 -12.99
C PRO A 16 -8.79 7.55 -14.04
N ARG A 17 -8.65 7.11 -15.31
CA ARG A 17 -8.19 7.93 -16.44
C ARG A 17 -9.05 9.16 -16.68
N GLU A 18 -10.35 9.10 -16.37
CA GLU A 18 -11.31 10.20 -16.48
C GLU A 18 -10.94 11.39 -15.58
N ARG A 19 -10.18 11.15 -14.49
CA ARG A 19 -9.75 12.17 -13.54
C ARG A 19 -8.26 12.44 -13.60
N PHE A 20 -7.47 11.41 -13.90
CA PHE A 20 -6.01 11.46 -13.89
C PHE A 20 -5.44 11.27 -15.32
N GLY A 21 -6.18 11.71 -16.34
CA GLY A 21 -5.76 11.71 -17.75
C GLY A 21 -4.71 12.79 -18.06
N ASP A 22 -4.55 13.06 -19.35
CA ASP A 22 -3.48 13.96 -19.86
C ASP A 22 -3.60 15.41 -19.36
N GLU A 23 -4.82 15.86 -19.03
CA GLU A 23 -5.07 17.21 -18.49
C GLU A 23 -4.81 17.32 -16.98
N HIS A 24 -4.61 16.21 -16.29
CA HIS A 24 -4.38 16.23 -14.83
C HIS A 24 -3.01 16.82 -14.50
N THR A 25 -3.01 17.82 -13.65
CA THR A 25 -1.76 18.46 -13.20
C THR A 25 -1.27 17.82 -11.91
N PHE A 26 -0.27 16.95 -12.03
CA PHE A 26 0.46 16.39 -10.88
C PHE A 26 1.32 17.46 -10.20
N LEU A 27 1.67 17.21 -8.95
CA LEU A 27 2.59 18.08 -8.22
C LEU A 27 3.90 18.30 -9.00
N PRO A 28 4.40 19.54 -9.06
CA PRO A 28 5.73 19.77 -9.63
C PRO A 28 6.79 19.09 -8.74
N ARG A 29 7.86 18.54 -9.34
CA ARG A 29 8.91 17.81 -8.60
C ARG A 29 9.50 18.61 -7.43
N ARG A 30 9.58 19.95 -7.55
CA ARG A 30 10.03 20.84 -6.46
C ARG A 30 9.11 20.88 -5.23
N ALA A 31 7.88 20.42 -5.39
CA ALA A 31 6.94 20.31 -4.27
C ALA A 31 7.12 18.99 -3.48
N PHE A 32 7.83 18.03 -4.02
CA PHE A 32 8.12 16.79 -3.27
C PHE A 32 9.10 17.06 -2.14
N LEU A 33 8.95 16.34 -1.05
CA LEU A 33 9.99 16.27 -0.03
C LEU A 33 11.30 15.78 -0.67
N SER A 34 12.41 16.42 -0.33
CA SER A 34 13.75 15.90 -0.61
C SER A 34 14.01 14.63 0.24
N PHE A 35 15.03 13.87 -0.12
CA PHE A 35 15.42 12.70 0.66
C PHE A 35 15.93 13.09 2.05
N ASP A 36 16.59 14.24 2.19
CA ASP A 36 16.99 14.79 3.48
C ASP A 36 15.79 15.12 4.37
N GLU A 37 14.74 15.72 3.80
CA GLU A 37 13.49 16.02 4.51
C GLU A 37 12.78 14.74 4.95
N ILE A 38 12.69 13.72 4.08
CA ILE A 38 12.09 12.43 4.40
C ILE A 38 12.88 11.75 5.53
N GLU A 39 14.21 11.72 5.44
CA GLU A 39 15.08 11.16 6.47
C GLU A 39 14.89 11.88 7.82
N LYS A 40 14.84 13.22 7.80
CA LYS A 40 14.59 14.02 9.00
C LYS A 40 13.27 13.66 9.69
N VAL A 41 12.20 13.48 8.90
CA VAL A 41 10.89 13.07 9.43
C VAL A 41 10.93 11.65 10.00
N VAL A 42 11.55 10.70 9.29
CA VAL A 42 11.69 9.31 9.77
C VAL A 42 12.46 9.28 11.10
N ARG A 43 13.60 9.96 11.18
CA ARG A 43 14.43 10.04 12.40
C ARG A 43 13.67 10.68 13.56
N ALA A 44 12.83 11.68 13.30
CA ALA A 44 11.96 12.29 14.31
C ALA A 44 10.88 11.34 14.84
N CYS A 45 10.45 10.36 14.02
CA CYS A 45 9.46 9.36 14.42
C CYS A 45 10.06 8.16 15.19
N VAL A 46 11.35 7.86 15.04
CA VAL A 46 12.00 6.71 15.70
C VAL A 46 11.81 6.74 17.22
N PRO A 47 12.10 7.85 17.95
CA PRO A 47 11.87 7.91 19.39
C PRO A 47 10.40 7.80 19.81
N LEU A 48 9.46 7.96 18.86
CA LEU A 48 8.02 7.75 19.08
C LEU A 48 7.59 6.29 18.89
N GLY A 49 8.51 5.38 18.61
CA GLY A 49 8.25 3.95 18.44
C GLY A 49 7.99 3.54 16.98
N LEU A 50 8.46 4.32 16.01
CA LEU A 50 8.42 3.92 14.60
C LEU A 50 9.29 2.68 14.40
N ASP A 51 8.68 1.56 14.01
CA ASP A 51 9.36 0.29 13.76
C ASP A 51 9.43 -0.06 12.26
N LYS A 52 8.57 0.54 11.44
CA LYS A 52 8.47 0.24 10.01
C LYS A 52 8.22 1.47 9.16
N VAL A 53 8.94 1.56 8.05
CA VAL A 53 8.69 2.53 6.98
C VAL A 53 8.33 1.79 5.70
N ARG A 54 7.21 2.18 5.10
CA ARG A 54 6.80 1.71 3.78
C ARG A 54 6.91 2.84 2.79
N LEU A 55 7.76 2.68 1.79
CA LEU A 55 7.83 3.58 0.65
C LEU A 55 6.73 3.21 -0.35
N THR A 56 5.99 4.22 -0.80
CA THR A 56 4.87 4.09 -1.72
C THR A 56 4.72 5.40 -2.51
N GLY A 57 3.56 5.64 -3.11
CA GLY A 57 3.26 6.86 -3.86
C GLY A 57 2.09 6.60 -4.79
N GLY A 58 2.11 7.18 -5.98
CA GLY A 58 1.52 6.56 -7.15
C GLY A 58 2.32 5.30 -7.46
N GLU A 59 3.39 5.42 -8.26
CA GLU A 59 4.39 4.34 -8.41
C GLU A 59 5.75 4.84 -7.90
N PRO A 60 6.25 4.33 -6.77
CA PRO A 60 7.49 4.84 -6.17
C PRO A 60 8.73 4.65 -7.05
N LEU A 61 8.76 3.63 -7.90
CA LEU A 61 9.89 3.36 -8.80
C LEU A 61 9.99 4.37 -9.95
N LEU A 62 9.02 5.28 -10.10
CA LEU A 62 9.13 6.46 -10.98
C LEU A 62 9.92 7.60 -10.32
N ARG A 63 10.16 7.55 -9.01
CA ARG A 63 11.03 8.52 -8.33
C ARG A 63 12.49 8.17 -8.64
N PRO A 64 13.25 9.06 -9.31
CA PRO A 64 14.68 8.82 -9.52
C PRO A 64 15.43 8.62 -8.21
N ASP A 65 16.49 7.84 -8.27
CA ASP A 65 17.43 7.62 -7.16
C ASP A 65 16.79 7.12 -5.87
N LEU A 66 15.69 6.32 -5.97
CA LEU A 66 14.98 5.80 -4.80
C LEU A 66 15.87 4.90 -3.93
N SER A 67 16.87 4.24 -4.51
CA SER A 67 17.89 3.47 -3.78
C SER A 67 18.70 4.34 -2.81
N ASP A 68 18.95 5.61 -3.14
CA ASP A 68 19.65 6.53 -2.24
C ASP A 68 18.80 6.83 -0.99
N LEU A 69 17.48 7.02 -1.18
CA LEU A 69 16.57 7.16 -0.05
C LEU A 69 16.56 5.90 0.82
N VAL A 70 16.47 4.71 0.20
CA VAL A 70 16.51 3.43 0.93
C VAL A 70 17.80 3.31 1.73
N ASN A 71 18.95 3.64 1.12
CA ASN A 71 20.26 3.59 1.78
C ASN A 71 20.31 4.54 2.98
N ARG A 72 19.83 5.78 2.85
CA ARG A 72 19.76 6.76 3.96
C ARG A 72 18.89 6.28 5.12
N LEU A 73 17.78 5.58 4.82
CA LEU A 73 16.87 5.08 5.83
C LEU A 73 17.30 3.75 6.43
N SER A 74 18.23 3.02 5.80
CA SER A 74 18.69 1.71 6.28
C SER A 74 19.32 1.76 7.66
N ASP A 75 20.00 2.88 7.99
CA ASP A 75 20.65 3.11 9.27
C ASP A 75 19.71 3.66 10.36
N ALA A 76 18.45 3.93 10.03
CA ALA A 76 17.48 4.46 11.00
C ALA A 76 16.94 3.39 11.98
N GLY A 77 17.34 2.13 11.82
CA GLY A 77 16.88 1.03 12.68
C GLY A 77 15.42 0.60 12.46
N VAL A 78 14.83 0.98 11.32
CA VAL A 78 13.46 0.66 10.97
C VAL A 78 13.41 -0.42 9.89
N ASP A 79 12.31 -1.20 9.89
CA ASP A 79 12.03 -2.18 8.84
C ASP A 79 11.56 -1.47 7.56
N LEU A 80 12.37 -1.54 6.50
CA LEU A 80 12.09 -0.89 5.22
C LEU A 80 11.33 -1.82 4.28
N ALA A 81 10.20 -1.33 3.78
CA ALA A 81 9.35 -2.01 2.83
C ALA A 81 8.98 -1.09 1.65
N LEU A 82 8.74 -1.68 0.49
CA LEU A 82 8.25 -0.99 -0.71
C LEU A 82 6.88 -1.55 -1.11
N THR A 83 5.98 -0.69 -1.55
CA THR A 83 4.77 -1.10 -2.30
C THR A 83 4.87 -0.55 -3.71
N THR A 84 4.73 -1.41 -4.72
CA THR A 84 4.90 -1.07 -6.14
C THR A 84 3.90 -1.84 -7.01
N ASN A 85 3.58 -1.34 -8.18
CA ASN A 85 2.85 -2.08 -9.20
C ASN A 85 3.71 -3.13 -9.93
N GLY A 86 5.00 -3.23 -9.61
CA GLY A 86 5.91 -4.23 -10.12
C GLY A 86 6.49 -3.96 -11.51
N SER A 87 5.92 -3.06 -12.29
CA SER A 87 6.29 -2.83 -13.70
C SER A 87 7.77 -2.46 -13.93
N LEU A 88 8.39 -1.83 -12.95
CA LEU A 88 9.80 -1.42 -13.01
C LEU A 88 10.72 -2.23 -12.09
N LEU A 89 10.17 -3.20 -11.35
CA LEU A 89 10.89 -3.88 -10.28
C LEU A 89 12.09 -4.69 -10.79
N ARG A 90 12.01 -5.31 -11.98
CA ARG A 90 13.14 -6.00 -12.62
C ARG A 90 14.40 -5.12 -12.72
N ARG A 91 14.23 -3.83 -12.96
CA ARG A 91 15.34 -2.88 -13.12
C ARG A 91 15.94 -2.40 -11.81
N HIS A 92 15.15 -2.43 -10.71
CA HIS A 92 15.51 -1.77 -9.47
C HIS A 92 15.73 -2.74 -8.28
N ALA A 93 15.24 -3.98 -8.35
CA ALA A 93 15.24 -4.91 -7.21
C ALA A 93 16.62 -5.11 -6.60
N GLN A 94 17.65 -5.33 -7.42
CA GLN A 94 19.01 -5.56 -6.97
C GLN A 94 19.62 -4.35 -6.25
N ASP A 95 19.43 -3.15 -6.78
CA ASP A 95 19.97 -1.92 -6.21
C ASP A 95 19.23 -1.55 -4.92
N LEU A 96 17.92 -1.73 -4.88
CA LEU A 96 17.12 -1.53 -3.66
C LEU A 96 17.51 -2.52 -2.55
N SER A 97 17.73 -3.78 -2.87
CA SER A 97 18.21 -4.78 -1.91
C SER A 97 19.58 -4.41 -1.35
N LYS A 98 20.54 -4.06 -2.21
CA LYS A 98 21.88 -3.59 -1.79
C LYS A 98 21.82 -2.34 -0.92
N ALA A 99 20.86 -1.44 -1.20
CA ALA A 99 20.64 -0.23 -0.42
C ALA A 99 20.01 -0.50 0.96
N GLY A 100 19.54 -1.72 1.24
CA GLY A 100 19.01 -2.11 2.55
C GLY A 100 17.50 -2.35 2.57
N LEU A 101 16.78 -2.31 1.43
CA LEU A 101 15.38 -2.73 1.37
C LEU A 101 15.27 -4.20 1.79
N LYS A 102 14.29 -4.51 2.65
CA LYS A 102 14.12 -5.88 3.15
C LYS A 102 13.01 -6.62 2.42
N ARG A 103 11.89 -5.96 2.17
CA ARG A 103 10.68 -6.62 1.66
C ARG A 103 9.92 -5.76 0.67
N VAL A 104 9.16 -6.43 -0.18
CA VAL A 104 8.36 -5.78 -1.21
C VAL A 104 6.94 -6.31 -1.21
N THR A 105 6.00 -5.42 -1.48
CA THR A 105 4.62 -5.76 -1.80
C THR A 105 4.34 -5.31 -3.22
N ILE A 106 3.86 -6.22 -4.04
CA ILE A 106 3.53 -5.98 -5.45
C ILE A 106 2.01 -5.98 -5.60
N SER A 107 1.46 -5.02 -6.31
CA SER A 107 0.04 -5.00 -6.66
C SER A 107 -0.19 -5.80 -7.94
N LEU A 108 -1.01 -6.86 -7.85
CA LEU A 108 -1.40 -7.69 -8.98
C LEU A 108 -2.82 -8.23 -8.74
N ASP A 109 -3.79 -7.69 -9.48
CA ASP A 109 -5.20 -7.97 -9.26
C ASP A 109 -5.74 -9.14 -10.09
N ALA A 110 -4.96 -9.66 -11.03
CA ALA A 110 -5.32 -10.79 -11.88
C ALA A 110 -4.10 -11.47 -12.50
N ILE A 111 -4.21 -12.78 -12.79
CA ILE A 111 -3.28 -13.53 -13.63
C ILE A 111 -3.72 -13.51 -15.09
N ASP A 112 -5.02 -13.42 -15.35
CA ASP A 112 -5.54 -13.29 -16.72
C ASP A 112 -5.24 -11.88 -17.25
N GLU A 113 -4.65 -11.81 -18.44
CA GLU A 113 -4.19 -10.55 -19.04
C GLU A 113 -5.33 -9.55 -19.26
N ASP A 114 -6.49 -10.01 -19.77
CA ASP A 114 -7.63 -9.13 -20.04
C ASP A 114 -8.18 -8.53 -18.73
N VAL A 115 -8.30 -9.34 -17.68
CA VAL A 115 -8.76 -8.87 -16.37
C VAL A 115 -7.71 -7.95 -15.73
N HIS A 116 -6.41 -8.27 -15.89
CA HIS A 116 -5.34 -7.39 -15.43
C HIS A 116 -5.41 -6.01 -16.10
N GLN A 117 -5.58 -5.97 -17.42
CA GLN A 117 -5.71 -4.71 -18.15
C GLN A 117 -6.96 -3.92 -17.74
N GLN A 118 -8.07 -4.60 -17.48
CA GLN A 118 -9.29 -3.98 -16.96
C GLN A 118 -9.06 -3.35 -15.56
N MET A 119 -8.31 -4.02 -14.67
CA MET A 119 -8.04 -3.58 -13.31
C MET A 119 -6.93 -2.52 -13.22
N SER A 120 -5.97 -2.54 -14.14
CA SER A 120 -4.79 -1.65 -14.13
C SER A 120 -4.90 -0.45 -15.06
N ASP A 121 -5.74 -0.53 -16.11
CA ASP A 121 -5.79 0.39 -17.26
C ASP A 121 -4.38 0.77 -17.73
N SER A 122 -3.57 -0.26 -18.00
CA SER A 122 -2.14 -0.16 -18.33
C SER A 122 -1.77 -1.11 -19.46
N SER A 123 -0.75 -0.75 -20.23
CA SER A 123 -0.15 -1.64 -21.24
C SER A 123 0.92 -2.59 -20.66
N VAL A 124 1.19 -2.52 -19.36
CA VAL A 124 2.11 -3.45 -18.69
C VAL A 124 1.44 -4.81 -18.56
N THR A 125 2.13 -5.86 -19.01
CA THR A 125 1.59 -7.22 -19.00
C THR A 125 1.79 -7.91 -17.66
N VAL A 126 0.97 -8.93 -17.38
CA VAL A 126 1.16 -9.81 -16.22
C VAL A 126 2.56 -10.42 -16.21
N ALA A 127 3.06 -10.87 -17.38
CA ALA A 127 4.40 -11.44 -17.52
C ALA A 127 5.50 -10.47 -17.05
N GLN A 128 5.38 -9.17 -17.32
CA GLN A 128 6.34 -8.17 -16.86
C GLN A 128 6.31 -8.00 -15.32
N ILE A 129 5.13 -8.10 -14.71
CA ILE A 129 5.01 -8.02 -13.25
C ILE A 129 5.58 -9.27 -12.59
N LEU A 130 5.30 -10.47 -13.14
CA LEU A 130 5.85 -11.73 -12.66
C LEU A 130 7.38 -11.76 -12.78
N ASP A 131 7.95 -11.23 -13.87
CA ASP A 131 9.38 -11.03 -14.03
C ASP A 131 9.97 -10.10 -12.95
N GLY A 132 9.22 -9.06 -12.58
CA GLY A 132 9.57 -8.18 -11.45
C GLY A 132 9.55 -8.91 -10.10
N ILE A 133 8.59 -9.80 -9.87
CA ILE A 133 8.52 -10.63 -8.66
C ILE A 133 9.72 -11.58 -8.59
N GLU A 134 10.08 -12.22 -9.71
CA GLU A 134 11.26 -13.07 -9.80
C GLU A 134 12.55 -12.29 -9.52
N ALA A 135 12.68 -11.08 -10.06
CA ALA A 135 13.83 -10.21 -9.77
C ALA A 135 13.92 -9.85 -8.27
N ALA A 136 12.79 -9.65 -7.61
CA ALA A 136 12.78 -9.39 -6.17
C ALA A 136 13.27 -10.62 -5.39
N ARG A 137 12.88 -11.83 -5.81
CA ARG A 137 13.35 -13.09 -5.23
C ARG A 137 14.84 -13.29 -5.45
N GLU A 138 15.33 -13.09 -6.67
CA GLU A 138 16.75 -13.14 -7.04
C GLU A 138 17.61 -12.16 -6.24
N ALA A 139 17.06 -10.98 -5.94
CA ALA A 139 17.70 -9.94 -5.12
C ALA A 139 17.65 -10.24 -3.62
N GLY A 140 17.02 -11.33 -3.18
CA GLY A 140 16.92 -11.72 -1.77
C GLY A 140 15.92 -10.90 -0.95
N LEU A 141 14.98 -10.19 -1.58
CA LEU A 141 13.91 -9.50 -0.86
C LEU A 141 12.93 -10.52 -0.26
N SER A 142 12.66 -10.44 1.05
CA SER A 142 11.77 -11.38 1.74
C SER A 142 11.15 -10.73 2.99
N PRO A 143 9.85 -10.99 3.29
CA PRO A 143 8.90 -11.69 2.43
C PRO A 143 8.46 -10.86 1.21
N ILE A 144 8.16 -11.55 0.12
CA ILE A 144 7.48 -10.98 -1.05
C ILE A 144 5.97 -11.16 -0.86
N LYS A 145 5.21 -10.09 -1.01
CA LYS A 145 3.76 -10.12 -0.92
C LYS A 145 3.12 -9.62 -2.20
N VAL A 146 2.06 -10.28 -2.63
CA VAL A 146 1.20 -9.81 -3.71
C VAL A 146 -0.11 -9.33 -3.11
N ASN A 147 -0.47 -8.07 -3.35
CA ASN A 147 -1.77 -7.52 -2.98
C ASN A 147 -2.70 -7.58 -4.18
N CYS A 148 -3.90 -8.09 -3.95
CA CYS A 148 -4.99 -8.11 -4.91
C CYS A 148 -6.22 -7.45 -4.28
N VAL A 149 -6.72 -6.38 -4.91
CA VAL A 149 -8.03 -5.80 -4.57
C VAL A 149 -9.10 -6.64 -5.27
N ILE A 150 -10.04 -7.19 -4.49
CA ILE A 150 -11.13 -7.99 -5.05
C ILE A 150 -12.38 -7.14 -5.21
N ARG A 151 -12.90 -7.10 -6.45
CA ARG A 151 -14.11 -6.38 -6.82
C ARG A 151 -15.11 -7.33 -7.46
N ARG A 152 -16.33 -7.39 -6.90
CA ARG A 152 -17.42 -8.23 -7.37
C ARG A 152 -17.78 -7.91 -8.83
N GLY A 153 -17.99 -8.94 -9.64
CA GLY A 153 -18.33 -8.82 -11.05
C GLY A 153 -17.16 -8.41 -11.95
N VAL A 154 -15.93 -8.34 -11.41
CA VAL A 154 -14.75 -7.93 -12.17
C VAL A 154 -13.63 -8.97 -12.09
N ASN A 155 -13.11 -9.26 -10.90
CA ASN A 155 -11.94 -10.11 -10.75
C ASN A 155 -12.04 -11.16 -9.62
N GLU A 156 -13.22 -11.46 -9.10
CA GLU A 156 -13.36 -12.46 -8.03
C GLU A 156 -12.84 -13.84 -8.40
N GLU A 157 -12.97 -14.24 -9.66
CA GLU A 157 -12.49 -15.54 -10.17
C GLU A 157 -10.95 -15.60 -10.22
N GLN A 158 -10.29 -14.44 -10.13
CA GLN A 158 -8.83 -14.40 -10.11
C GLN A 158 -8.24 -14.82 -8.77
N ALA A 159 -9.02 -14.83 -7.70
CA ALA A 159 -8.54 -15.20 -6.38
C ALA A 159 -7.97 -16.62 -6.36
N SER A 160 -8.73 -17.63 -6.84
CA SER A 160 -8.24 -19.01 -6.93
C SER A 160 -7.03 -19.12 -7.85
N LYS A 161 -7.04 -18.42 -8.99
CA LYS A 161 -5.93 -18.44 -9.95
C LYS A 161 -4.64 -17.88 -9.36
N LEU A 162 -4.72 -16.79 -8.61
CA LEU A 162 -3.57 -16.21 -7.90
C LEU A 162 -3.03 -17.16 -6.82
N VAL A 163 -3.91 -17.81 -6.04
CA VAL A 163 -3.49 -18.80 -5.05
C VAL A 163 -2.77 -19.98 -5.73
N HIS A 164 -3.33 -20.53 -6.80
CA HIS A 164 -2.67 -21.61 -7.56
C HIS A 164 -1.30 -21.19 -8.10
N HIS A 165 -1.22 -19.98 -8.67
CA HIS A 165 0.01 -19.50 -9.29
C HIS A 165 1.16 -19.33 -8.29
N PHE A 166 0.84 -18.82 -7.08
CA PHE A 166 1.85 -18.51 -6.08
C PHE A 166 2.07 -19.61 -5.03
N ARG A 167 1.30 -20.69 -5.07
CA ARG A 167 1.52 -21.86 -4.23
C ARG A 167 2.93 -22.41 -4.44
N ASP A 168 3.60 -22.84 -3.39
CA ASP A 168 4.97 -23.37 -3.40
C ASP A 168 6.08 -22.38 -3.82
N THR A 169 5.74 -21.09 -4.03
CA THR A 169 6.71 -20.07 -4.44
C THR A 169 7.30 -19.26 -3.28
N GLY A 170 6.70 -19.34 -2.09
CA GLY A 170 7.03 -18.49 -0.94
C GLY A 170 6.47 -17.07 -1.03
N VAL A 171 5.73 -16.74 -2.10
CA VAL A 171 5.03 -15.46 -2.24
C VAL A 171 3.69 -15.51 -1.50
N ILE A 172 3.43 -14.50 -0.67
CA ILE A 172 2.21 -14.39 0.13
C ILE A 172 1.17 -13.57 -0.65
N VAL A 173 0.07 -14.20 -1.06
CA VAL A 173 -1.04 -13.49 -1.68
C VAL A 173 -1.94 -12.89 -0.62
N ARG A 174 -2.27 -11.58 -0.74
CA ARG A 174 -3.19 -10.90 0.17
C ARG A 174 -4.34 -10.30 -0.60
N PHE A 175 -5.54 -10.70 -0.26
CA PHE A 175 -6.77 -10.19 -0.83
C PHE A 175 -7.30 -9.03 0.01
N ILE A 176 -7.65 -7.94 -0.64
CA ILE A 176 -8.13 -6.71 -0.01
C ILE A 176 -9.54 -6.45 -0.49
N GLU A 177 -10.47 -6.25 0.42
CA GLU A 177 -11.80 -5.81 0.08
C GLU A 177 -11.78 -4.47 -0.64
N PHE A 178 -12.57 -4.32 -1.69
CA PHE A 178 -12.70 -3.07 -2.43
C PHE A 178 -13.22 -1.97 -1.51
N MET A 179 -12.44 -0.90 -1.34
CA MET A 179 -12.70 0.20 -0.41
C MET A 179 -13.10 1.49 -1.11
N ASP A 180 -13.87 2.32 -0.41
CA ASP A 180 -14.26 3.67 -0.78
C ASP A 180 -13.16 4.71 -0.57
N VAL A 181 -11.93 4.43 -1.03
CA VAL A 181 -10.78 5.33 -0.92
C VAL A 181 -10.89 6.49 -1.90
N GLY A 182 -10.57 7.69 -1.44
CA GLY A 182 -10.69 8.89 -2.28
C GLY A 182 -12.15 9.24 -2.63
N ARG A 183 -12.33 9.89 -3.77
CA ARG A 183 -13.63 10.37 -4.27
C ARG A 183 -13.92 9.96 -5.71
N THR A 184 -12.97 9.33 -6.37
CA THR A 184 -12.98 9.15 -7.83
C THR A 184 -13.20 7.71 -8.26
N ASN A 185 -13.21 6.76 -7.32
CA ASN A 185 -13.24 5.33 -7.65
C ASN A 185 -14.64 4.73 -7.89
N GLY A 186 -15.70 5.52 -7.77
CA GLY A 186 -17.07 5.08 -8.03
C GLY A 186 -17.56 3.94 -7.13
N TRP A 187 -16.99 3.79 -5.94
CA TRP A 187 -17.26 2.69 -5.02
C TRP A 187 -18.75 2.54 -4.66
N THR A 188 -19.22 1.31 -4.65
CA THR A 188 -20.52 0.93 -4.10
C THR A 188 -20.36 -0.30 -3.21
N LEU A 189 -21.19 -0.39 -2.16
CA LEU A 189 -21.15 -1.55 -1.24
C LEU A 189 -21.49 -2.86 -1.96
N GLY A 190 -22.29 -2.81 -3.00
CA GLY A 190 -22.66 -3.99 -3.81
C GLY A 190 -21.48 -4.66 -4.53
N GLU A 191 -20.40 -3.93 -4.75
CA GLU A 191 -19.18 -4.43 -5.39
C GLU A 191 -18.16 -5.03 -4.42
N VAL A 192 -18.43 -4.94 -3.12
CA VAL A 192 -17.58 -5.54 -2.09
C VAL A 192 -17.88 -7.03 -1.95
N ILE A 193 -16.83 -7.83 -1.91
CA ILE A 193 -16.91 -9.23 -1.51
C ILE A 193 -16.33 -9.30 -0.09
N PRO A 194 -17.16 -9.61 0.93
CA PRO A 194 -16.65 -9.78 2.28
C PRO A 194 -15.57 -10.87 2.34
N SER A 195 -14.54 -10.64 3.12
CA SER A 195 -13.40 -11.58 3.25
C SER A 195 -13.84 -12.98 3.68
N ARG A 196 -14.89 -13.08 4.50
CA ARG A 196 -15.49 -14.37 4.86
C ARG A 196 -16.04 -15.13 3.64
N ASP A 197 -16.72 -14.43 2.72
CA ASP A 197 -17.30 -15.06 1.53
C ASP A 197 -16.21 -15.52 0.57
N LEU A 198 -15.17 -14.68 0.40
CA LEU A 198 -13.99 -15.04 -0.37
C LEU A 198 -13.26 -16.26 0.23
N LEU A 199 -13.09 -16.29 1.55
CA LEU A 199 -12.48 -17.44 2.24
C LEU A 199 -13.29 -18.71 2.00
N ASN A 200 -14.62 -18.66 2.19
CA ASN A 200 -15.50 -19.80 1.95
C ASN A 200 -15.42 -20.30 0.50
N HIS A 201 -15.21 -19.39 -0.46
CA HIS A 201 -14.98 -19.76 -1.85
C HIS A 201 -13.65 -20.49 -2.02
N LEU A 202 -12.55 -19.93 -1.49
CA LEU A 202 -11.22 -20.54 -1.58
C LEU A 202 -11.13 -21.89 -0.85
N GLN A 203 -11.80 -22.06 0.27
CA GLN A 203 -11.82 -23.31 1.03
C GLN A 203 -12.53 -24.48 0.33
N LYS A 204 -13.28 -24.23 -0.76
CA LYS A 204 -13.81 -25.32 -1.59
C LYS A 204 -12.72 -26.02 -2.40
N GLU A 205 -11.60 -25.35 -2.61
CA GLU A 205 -10.50 -25.81 -3.48
C GLU A 205 -9.19 -26.01 -2.71
N PHE A 206 -8.97 -25.23 -1.65
CA PHE A 206 -7.74 -25.23 -0.87
C PHE A 206 -8.04 -25.61 0.59
N ASP A 207 -7.26 -26.50 1.16
CA ASP A 207 -7.32 -26.79 2.60
C ASP A 207 -6.54 -25.70 3.36
N LEU A 208 -7.28 -24.70 3.87
CA LEU A 208 -6.75 -23.53 4.55
C LEU A 208 -7.04 -23.59 6.05
N VAL A 209 -6.00 -23.47 6.86
CA VAL A 209 -6.08 -23.42 8.32
C VAL A 209 -5.70 -22.03 8.84
N PRO A 210 -6.39 -21.52 9.89
CA PRO A 210 -6.08 -20.20 10.41
C PRO A 210 -4.70 -20.16 11.06
N MET A 211 -4.02 -19.02 10.94
CA MET A 211 -2.77 -18.72 11.62
C MET A 211 -2.99 -17.65 12.70
N GLU A 212 -2.24 -17.75 13.77
CA GLU A 212 -2.25 -16.69 14.80
C GLU A 212 -1.66 -15.38 14.25
N SER A 213 -2.23 -14.26 14.70
CA SER A 213 -1.69 -12.93 14.40
C SER A 213 -0.40 -12.72 15.19
N GLU A 214 0.61 -12.18 14.53
CA GLU A 214 1.89 -11.85 15.20
C GLU A 214 1.77 -10.58 16.07
N ARG A 215 0.88 -9.66 15.65
CA ARG A 215 0.64 -8.37 16.33
C ARG A 215 -0.83 -7.97 16.23
N PRO A 216 -1.41 -7.35 17.25
CA PRO A 216 -2.79 -6.84 17.18
C PRO A 216 -3.01 -5.86 16.03
N SER A 217 -1.97 -5.12 15.64
CA SER A 217 -2.00 -4.14 14.55
C SER A 217 -1.88 -4.74 13.15
N ASP A 218 -1.74 -6.06 13.01
CA ASP A 218 -1.71 -6.70 11.71
C ASP A 218 -3.05 -6.54 10.99
N VAL A 219 -2.99 -6.11 9.72
CA VAL A 219 -4.18 -5.81 8.94
C VAL A 219 -4.76 -7.01 8.21
N ALA A 220 -3.95 -8.05 8.04
CA ALA A 220 -4.34 -9.26 7.33
C ALA A 220 -4.54 -10.41 8.31
N VAL A 221 -5.72 -11.03 8.27
CA VAL A 221 -5.95 -12.35 8.86
C VAL A 221 -5.28 -13.37 7.97
N ARG A 222 -4.39 -14.21 8.53
CA ARG A 222 -3.53 -15.14 7.78
C ARG A 222 -4.09 -16.55 7.82
N TRP A 223 -3.94 -17.26 6.71
CA TRP A 223 -4.35 -18.66 6.53
C TRP A 223 -3.22 -19.42 5.84
N ALA A 224 -2.79 -20.53 6.41
CA ALA A 224 -1.79 -21.40 5.80
C ALA A 224 -2.49 -22.52 5.01
N HIS A 225 -1.84 -22.98 3.94
CA HIS A 225 -2.17 -24.26 3.35
C HIS A 225 -1.76 -25.38 4.31
N SER A 226 -2.65 -26.35 4.60
CA SER A 226 -2.39 -27.43 5.56
C SER A 226 -1.20 -28.31 5.18
N ASP A 227 -0.87 -28.36 3.90
CA ASP A 227 0.27 -29.11 3.34
C ASP A 227 1.61 -28.33 3.38
N GLY A 228 1.61 -27.09 3.90
CA GLY A 228 2.80 -26.25 4.00
C GLY A 228 3.20 -25.54 2.70
N SER A 229 2.39 -25.60 1.64
CA SER A 229 2.70 -24.99 0.33
C SER A 229 2.63 -23.47 0.29
N GLY A 230 2.37 -22.80 1.43
CA GLY A 230 2.36 -21.36 1.54
C GLY A 230 1.22 -20.80 2.41
N GLU A 231 1.00 -19.50 2.30
CA GLU A 231 -0.05 -18.80 3.05
C GLU A 231 -0.74 -17.74 2.20
N ILE A 232 -1.96 -17.39 2.61
CA ILE A 232 -2.71 -16.25 2.09
C ILE A 232 -3.07 -15.30 3.23
N GLY A 233 -3.43 -14.06 2.89
CA GLY A 233 -3.94 -13.07 3.84
C GLY A 233 -5.23 -12.44 3.36
N LEU A 234 -6.13 -12.14 4.29
CA LEU A 234 -7.39 -11.44 4.03
C LEU A 234 -7.39 -10.11 4.77
N ILE A 235 -7.69 -9.02 4.08
CA ILE A 235 -7.73 -7.66 4.63
C ILE A 235 -9.17 -7.14 4.54
N SER A 236 -9.92 -7.35 5.63
CA SER A 236 -11.36 -7.09 5.76
C SER A 236 -11.64 -5.61 6.09
N SER A 237 -11.18 -4.70 5.22
CA SER A 237 -11.25 -3.25 5.50
C SER A 237 -12.67 -2.68 5.54
N VAL A 238 -13.65 -3.40 5.02
CA VAL A 238 -15.06 -3.00 4.92
C VAL A 238 -15.93 -3.85 5.85
N SER A 239 -15.82 -5.18 5.76
CA SER A 239 -16.71 -6.09 6.50
C SER A 239 -16.31 -6.26 7.97
N GLU A 240 -15.01 -6.17 8.29
CA GLU A 240 -14.46 -6.32 9.66
C GLU A 240 -13.40 -5.24 9.91
N PRO A 241 -13.79 -3.97 10.09
CA PRO A 241 -12.86 -2.86 10.24
C PRO A 241 -12.01 -2.97 11.52
N PHE A 242 -10.75 -2.52 11.43
CA PHE A 242 -9.72 -2.64 12.45
C PHE A 242 -9.15 -1.27 12.87
N CYS A 243 -10.01 -0.26 13.03
CA CYS A 243 -9.59 1.10 13.38
C CYS A 243 -8.99 1.18 14.79
N GLY A 244 -9.50 0.41 15.74
CA GLY A 244 -9.07 0.42 17.14
C GLY A 244 -7.58 0.09 17.32
N ASP A 245 -7.05 -0.85 16.54
CA ASP A 245 -5.67 -1.31 16.61
C ASP A 245 -4.75 -0.68 15.54
N CYS A 246 -5.24 0.32 14.82
CA CYS A 246 -4.51 0.92 13.71
C CYS A 246 -3.39 1.84 14.21
N VAL A 247 -2.14 1.48 13.93
CA VAL A 247 -0.92 2.21 14.28
C VAL A 247 -0.23 2.86 13.07
N ARG A 248 -0.98 3.12 11.99
CA ARG A 248 -0.42 3.61 10.72
C ARG A 248 -0.62 5.10 10.56
N ALA A 249 0.46 5.81 10.23
CA ALA A 249 0.44 7.16 9.70
C ALA A 249 0.87 7.17 8.23
N ARG A 250 0.55 8.22 7.51
CA ARG A 250 0.93 8.43 6.11
C ARG A 250 1.50 9.81 5.92
N ILE A 251 2.48 9.93 5.04
CA ILE A 251 3.06 11.21 4.64
C ILE A 251 2.96 11.30 3.13
N SER A 252 2.31 12.36 2.64
CA SER A 252 2.21 12.63 1.20
C SER A 252 3.54 13.10 0.63
N ALA A 253 3.67 13.04 -0.71
CA ALA A 253 4.89 13.43 -1.39
C ALA A 253 5.31 14.89 -1.13
N ASP A 254 4.37 15.76 -0.81
CA ASP A 254 4.60 17.19 -0.48
C ASP A 254 4.69 17.47 1.03
N GLY A 255 4.72 16.43 1.88
CA GLY A 255 5.03 16.56 3.30
C GLY A 255 3.84 16.78 4.23
N ARG A 256 2.65 16.32 3.87
CA ARG A 256 1.49 16.32 4.77
C ARG A 256 1.36 15.00 5.52
N LEU A 257 1.19 15.06 6.83
CA LEU A 257 0.93 13.91 7.69
C LEU A 257 -0.57 13.64 7.82
N PHE A 258 -0.95 12.39 7.58
CA PHE A 258 -2.31 11.88 7.73
C PHE A 258 -2.32 10.73 8.72
N THR A 259 -3.29 10.71 9.62
CA THR A 259 -3.48 9.67 10.63
C THR A 259 -4.45 8.58 10.19
N CYS A 260 -5.16 8.79 9.08
CA CYS A 260 -6.10 7.83 8.49
C CYS A 260 -5.99 7.80 6.95
N LEU A 261 -6.28 6.64 6.34
CA LEU A 261 -6.39 6.49 4.88
C LEU A 261 -7.57 7.29 4.32
N PHE A 262 -8.62 7.47 5.11
CA PHE A 262 -9.86 8.14 4.74
C PHE A 262 -9.92 9.60 5.25
N ALA A 263 -8.76 10.18 5.58
CA ALA A 263 -8.71 11.55 6.07
C ALA A 263 -9.21 12.56 5.02
N SER A 264 -9.88 13.61 5.49
CA SER A 264 -10.31 14.74 4.67
C SER A 264 -9.27 15.85 4.58
N GLY A 265 -8.24 15.83 5.42
CA GLY A 265 -7.14 16.80 5.46
C GLY A 265 -5.92 16.22 6.14
N GLY A 266 -4.77 16.85 5.96
CA GLY A 266 -3.49 16.45 6.55
C GLY A 266 -2.78 17.64 7.21
N HIS A 267 -1.89 17.34 8.15
CA HIS A 267 -1.07 18.30 8.87
C HIS A 267 0.19 18.61 8.06
N ASP A 268 0.46 19.85 7.78
CA ASP A 268 1.66 20.30 7.05
C ASP A 268 2.89 20.15 7.95
N LEU A 269 3.81 19.23 7.57
CA LEU A 269 5.07 19.04 8.27
C LEU A 269 6.19 19.91 7.70
N ARG A 270 6.04 20.46 6.50
CA ARG A 270 7.12 21.17 5.81
C ARG A 270 7.57 22.42 6.57
N ALA A 271 6.63 23.17 7.12
CA ALA A 271 6.93 24.32 7.97
C ALA A 271 7.78 23.89 9.18
N LEU A 272 7.45 22.77 9.82
CA LEU A 272 8.18 22.23 10.98
C LEU A 272 9.56 21.65 10.59
N ILE A 273 9.69 21.04 9.41
CA ILE A 273 10.95 20.51 8.91
C ILE A 273 11.98 21.63 8.69
N HIS A 274 11.50 22.81 8.24
CA HIS A 274 12.33 23.98 7.94
C HIS A 274 12.42 25.00 9.08
N ASP A 275 11.77 24.74 10.21
CA ASP A 275 11.86 25.63 11.36
C ASP A 275 13.31 25.69 11.88
N VAL A 276 13.94 26.85 11.65
CA VAL A 276 15.32 27.14 12.04
C VAL A 276 15.44 27.53 13.53
N ASP A 277 14.34 27.89 14.16
CA ASP A 277 14.26 28.31 15.58
C ASP A 277 14.16 27.10 16.54
N GLY A 278 14.24 25.86 15.98
CA GLY A 278 14.36 24.62 16.76
C GLY A 278 13.03 24.05 17.26
N GLY A 279 11.93 24.31 16.54
CA GLY A 279 10.67 23.60 16.80
C GLY A 279 10.92 22.09 16.80
N ASP A 280 10.53 21.41 17.89
CA ASP A 280 10.70 19.96 18.02
C ASP A 280 9.73 19.21 17.11
N LEU A 281 10.23 18.80 15.93
CA LEU A 281 9.46 18.00 14.96
C LEU A 281 8.89 16.73 15.61
N THR A 282 9.65 16.10 16.51
CA THR A 282 9.21 14.91 17.26
C THR A 282 8.01 15.23 18.14
N ALA A 283 8.09 16.31 18.93
CA ALA A 283 7.00 16.72 19.78
C ALA A 283 5.76 17.12 18.98
N ALA A 284 5.94 17.79 17.84
CA ALA A 284 4.83 18.17 16.96
C ALA A 284 4.13 16.93 16.36
N ILE A 285 4.88 15.96 15.88
CA ILE A 285 4.33 14.69 15.37
C ILE A 285 3.63 13.91 16.49
N ALA A 286 4.22 13.83 17.68
CA ALA A 286 3.62 13.21 18.86
C ALA A 286 2.28 13.85 19.21
N ALA A 287 2.20 15.20 19.23
CA ALA A 287 0.98 15.93 19.53
C ALA A 287 -0.14 15.69 18.51
N ILE A 288 0.20 15.58 17.22
CA ILE A 288 -0.74 15.21 16.16
C ILE A 288 -1.26 13.78 16.42
N TRP A 289 -0.36 12.84 16.68
CA TRP A 289 -0.72 11.43 16.90
C TRP A 289 -1.59 11.24 18.14
N GLN A 290 -1.30 11.90 19.25
CA GLN A 290 -2.07 11.82 20.50
C GLN A 290 -3.51 12.34 20.38
N ARG A 291 -3.75 13.27 19.45
CA ARG A 291 -5.11 13.80 19.18
C ARG A 291 -5.90 12.96 18.19
N ARG A 292 -5.33 11.87 17.71
CA ARG A 292 -5.97 11.00 16.73
C ARG A 292 -7.24 10.38 17.27
N ALA A 293 -8.34 10.53 16.53
CA ALA A 293 -9.64 9.95 16.84
C ALA A 293 -10.28 9.28 15.59
N ASP A 294 -9.46 8.90 14.62
CA ASP A 294 -9.93 8.37 13.34
C ASP A 294 -10.53 6.96 13.50
N ARG A 295 -11.80 6.82 13.15
CA ARG A 295 -12.54 5.55 13.16
C ARG A 295 -13.42 5.39 11.93
N TYR A 296 -13.01 5.96 10.80
CA TYR A 296 -13.83 6.02 9.60
C TYR A 296 -14.38 4.66 9.17
N SER A 297 -13.54 3.63 9.07
CA SER A 297 -13.98 2.31 8.58
C SER A 297 -15.03 1.66 9.49
N GLU A 298 -15.00 1.92 10.80
CA GLU A 298 -16.00 1.44 11.77
C GLU A 298 -17.31 2.25 11.68
N LEU A 299 -17.22 3.53 11.29
CA LEU A 299 -18.35 4.45 11.18
C LEU A 299 -18.87 4.56 9.73
N ARG A 300 -18.36 3.71 8.84
CA ARG A 300 -18.76 3.72 7.43
C ARG A 300 -20.27 3.52 7.28
N SER A 301 -20.90 4.43 6.54
CA SER A 301 -22.30 4.35 6.11
C SER A 301 -22.41 4.94 4.70
N GLU A 302 -23.58 4.86 4.08
CA GLU A 302 -23.83 5.55 2.80
C GLU A 302 -23.61 7.05 2.92
N GLU A 303 -24.00 7.65 4.03
CA GLU A 303 -23.83 9.09 4.31
C GLU A 303 -22.34 9.46 4.47
N THR A 304 -21.57 8.66 5.25
CA THR A 304 -20.15 8.94 5.46
C THR A 304 -19.31 8.68 4.21
N SER A 305 -19.75 7.79 3.31
CA SER A 305 -19.07 7.54 2.03
C SER A 305 -19.10 8.73 1.08
N ALA A 306 -20.07 9.64 1.24
CA ALA A 306 -20.19 10.86 0.47
C ALA A 306 -19.30 12.02 0.98
N LEU A 307 -18.69 11.88 2.16
CA LEU A 307 -17.84 12.94 2.74
C LEU A 307 -16.55 13.16 1.92
N PRO A 308 -16.03 14.39 1.88
CA PRO A 308 -14.77 14.69 1.22
C PRO A 308 -13.62 13.86 1.80
N ARG A 309 -12.83 13.25 0.95
CA ARG A 309 -11.61 12.48 1.31
C ARG A 309 -10.49 12.82 0.37
N ILE A 310 -9.28 12.67 0.85
CA ILE A 310 -8.08 12.81 0.03
C ILE A 310 -7.89 11.55 -0.81
N GLU A 311 -7.45 11.71 -2.04
CA GLU A 311 -7.19 10.58 -2.94
C GLU A 311 -6.06 9.68 -2.40
N MET A 312 -6.27 8.36 -2.48
CA MET A 312 -5.29 7.37 -2.02
C MET A 312 -3.94 7.51 -2.73
N SER A 313 -3.97 7.81 -4.02
CA SER A 313 -2.78 8.03 -4.84
C SER A 313 -1.91 9.19 -4.38
N TYR A 314 -2.49 10.18 -3.70
CA TYR A 314 -1.76 11.32 -3.15
C TYR A 314 -1.11 10.99 -1.80
N ILE A 315 -1.80 10.27 -0.93
CA ILE A 315 -1.29 9.97 0.43
C ILE A 315 -0.53 8.64 0.52
N GLY A 316 -0.54 7.84 -0.55
CA GLY A 316 0.06 6.53 -0.60
C GLY A 316 -0.79 5.44 0.10
N GLY A 317 -1.29 4.51 -0.67
CA GLY A 317 -2.08 3.35 -0.23
C GLY A 317 -1.25 2.11 0.02
#